data_caa715e23be1c64384e6a9a3c7661b10
#
_entry.id   caa715e23be1c64384e6a9a3c7661b10
#
_cell.length_a   1.000
_cell.length_b   1.000
_cell.length_c   1.000
_cell.angle_alpha   90.00
_cell.angle_beta   90.00
_cell.angle_gamma   90.00
#
_symmetry.space_group_name_H-M   'P 1'
#
loop_
_entity.id
_entity.type
_entity.pdbx_description
1 polymer ?
#
loop_
_entity_poly.entity_id
_entity_poly.type
_entity_poly.pdbx_seq_one_letter_code
_entity_poly.pdbx_strand_id
1 'polypeptide(L)'
;MALGDPYATPDDLKARFDIATSDTVDDTRLGEALASVSREIEAYCERQFNTDASATARVFRPRSSGVVVVDDFHTTTGLVVATDEDGDGVYETTWDAADYQLEPLNGIVSGQSGWPFRRIVAVGSRPFRCDRRPSVQVTAEWGWAAVPAPVKEACLISAAEMFKLGDAPFGVAGFGEFGPVRVRMNSRAQSLLAPYRLHPVLVA
;
A
#
# COMPACT_ATOMS: atom_id res chain seq x y z
N MET A 1 -11.76 -6.18 2.44
CA MET A 1 -11.97 -4.77 2.77
C MET A 1 -11.96 -3.98 1.48
N ALA A 2 -13.00 -3.20 1.21
CA ALA A 2 -13.02 -2.41 -0.02
C ALA A 2 -11.82 -1.47 -0.05
N LEU A 3 -11.28 -1.25 -1.24
CA LEU A 3 -10.34 -0.17 -1.53
C LEU A 3 -10.87 1.11 -0.89
N GLY A 4 -10.17 1.67 0.07
CA GLY A 4 -10.51 2.97 0.57
C GLY A 4 -10.71 3.12 2.07
N ASP A 5 -10.62 2.06 2.85
CA ASP A 5 -10.72 2.21 4.30
C ASP A 5 -9.56 3.08 4.83
N PRO A 6 -9.82 4.00 5.76
CA PRO A 6 -8.77 4.77 6.41
C PRO A 6 -7.80 3.88 7.18
N TYR A 7 -6.53 4.30 7.28
CA TYR A 7 -5.48 3.57 8.01
C TYR A 7 -5.56 3.71 9.52
N ALA A 8 -6.44 4.56 10.03
CA ALA A 8 -6.75 4.73 11.44
C ALA A 8 -8.23 5.04 11.63
N THR A 9 -8.72 4.89 12.84
CA THR A 9 -10.13 5.15 13.19
C THR A 9 -10.32 6.56 13.76
N PRO A 10 -11.55 7.12 13.72
CA PRO A 10 -11.85 8.37 14.44
C PRO A 10 -11.50 8.29 15.93
N ASP A 11 -11.70 7.15 16.57
CA ASP A 11 -11.36 6.96 17.99
C ASP A 11 -9.85 7.03 18.25
N ASP A 12 -9.02 6.47 17.33
CA ASP A 12 -7.56 6.63 17.41
C ASP A 12 -7.16 8.13 17.34
N LEU A 13 -7.87 8.92 16.55
CA LEU A 13 -7.59 10.33 16.38
C LEU A 13 -8.12 11.16 17.56
N LYS A 14 -9.31 10.84 18.08
CA LYS A 14 -9.87 11.43 19.31
C LYS A 14 -8.93 11.26 20.49
N ALA A 15 -8.34 10.08 20.65
CA ALA A 15 -7.40 9.82 21.72
C ALA A 15 -6.17 10.75 21.70
N ARG A 16 -5.80 11.33 20.55
CA ARG A 16 -4.73 12.34 20.45
C ARG A 16 -5.12 13.74 20.91
N PHE A 17 -6.43 14.00 20.93
CA PHE A 17 -6.98 15.29 21.33
C PHE A 17 -7.62 15.26 22.72
N ASP A 18 -7.49 14.14 23.45
CA ASP A 18 -8.17 13.89 24.72
C ASP A 18 -9.71 14.05 24.63
N ILE A 19 -10.28 13.73 23.46
CA ILE A 19 -11.73 13.73 23.21
C ILE A 19 -12.28 12.37 23.61
N ALA A 20 -13.36 12.36 24.41
CA ALA A 20 -14.03 11.12 24.77
C ALA A 20 -14.61 10.41 23.54
N THR A 21 -14.52 9.09 23.48
CA THR A 21 -15.08 8.29 22.37
C THR A 21 -16.60 8.43 22.24
N SER A 22 -17.29 8.80 23.34
CA SER A 22 -18.72 9.09 23.35
C SER A 22 -19.10 10.43 22.71
N ASP A 23 -18.15 11.35 22.52
CA ASP A 23 -18.37 12.59 21.79
C ASP A 23 -18.28 12.33 20.29
N THR A 24 -19.41 12.42 19.61
CA THR A 24 -19.55 12.10 18.17
C THR A 24 -19.73 13.33 17.29
N VAL A 25 -19.62 14.53 17.85
CA VAL A 25 -19.90 15.79 17.14
C VAL A 25 -19.03 15.95 15.89
N ASP A 26 -17.75 15.63 15.98
CA ASP A 26 -16.79 15.79 14.90
C ASP A 26 -16.45 14.48 14.17
N ASP A 27 -17.12 13.36 14.43
CA ASP A 27 -16.77 12.05 13.86
C ASP A 27 -16.73 12.03 12.34
N THR A 28 -17.68 12.70 11.69
CA THR A 28 -17.70 12.79 10.23
C THR A 28 -16.46 13.52 9.71
N ARG A 29 -16.11 14.67 10.30
CA ARG A 29 -14.93 15.46 9.89
C ARG A 29 -13.62 14.72 10.15
N LEU A 30 -13.52 14.04 11.30
CA LEU A 30 -12.37 13.18 11.63
C LEU A 30 -12.22 12.02 10.64
N GLY A 31 -13.33 11.38 10.29
CA GLY A 31 -13.36 10.30 9.30
C GLY A 31 -12.95 10.78 7.90
N GLU A 32 -13.41 11.93 7.45
CA GLU A 32 -13.05 12.54 6.17
C GLU A 32 -11.56 12.90 6.13
N ALA A 33 -11.01 13.46 7.20
CA ALA A 33 -9.57 13.77 7.30
C ALA A 33 -8.72 12.49 7.22
N LEU A 34 -9.09 11.45 7.94
CA LEU A 34 -8.41 10.16 7.91
C LEU A 34 -8.48 9.49 6.52
N ALA A 35 -9.63 9.55 5.86
CA ALA A 35 -9.80 9.00 4.52
C ALA A 35 -8.93 9.75 3.49
N SER A 36 -8.94 11.08 3.52
CA SER A 36 -8.14 11.92 2.64
C SER A 36 -6.63 11.64 2.82
N VAL A 37 -6.15 11.67 4.06
CA VAL A 37 -4.74 11.42 4.37
C VAL A 37 -4.32 10.01 3.99
N SER A 38 -5.19 9.01 4.15
CA SER A 38 -4.88 7.64 3.74
C SER A 38 -4.63 7.56 2.23
N ARG A 39 -5.41 8.27 1.40
CA ARG A 39 -5.17 8.36 -0.06
C ARG A 39 -3.88 9.12 -0.39
N GLU A 40 -3.55 10.18 0.34
CA GLU A 40 -2.27 10.89 0.18
C GLU A 40 -1.08 9.97 0.50
N ILE A 41 -1.17 9.15 1.54
CA ILE A 41 -0.14 8.17 1.90
C ILE A 41 0.03 7.13 0.80
N GLU A 42 -1.07 6.64 0.21
CA GLU A 42 -1.00 5.71 -0.91
C GLU A 42 -0.31 6.32 -2.12
N ALA A 43 -0.69 7.55 -2.48
CA ALA A 43 -0.05 8.28 -3.57
C ALA A 43 1.44 8.53 -3.32
N TYR A 44 1.81 8.86 -2.07
CA TYR A 44 3.20 9.09 -1.68
C TYR A 44 4.04 7.81 -1.68
N CYS A 45 3.47 6.71 -1.21
CA CYS A 45 4.16 5.42 -1.12
C CYS A 45 4.06 4.60 -2.40
N GLU A 46 3.15 4.96 -3.32
CA GLU A 46 2.78 4.17 -4.51
C GLU A 46 2.34 2.75 -4.13
N ARG A 47 1.73 2.61 -2.95
CA ARG A 47 1.33 1.33 -2.35
C ARG A 47 0.03 1.48 -1.59
N GLN A 48 -0.69 0.37 -1.50
CA GLN A 48 -1.87 0.23 -0.67
C GLN A 48 -1.55 -0.64 0.54
N PHE A 49 -1.96 -0.19 1.74
CA PHE A 49 -1.67 -0.89 2.99
C PHE A 49 -2.89 -1.64 3.56
N ASN A 50 -4.01 -1.60 2.88
CA ASN A 50 -5.19 -2.41 3.20
C ASN A 50 -5.01 -3.82 2.65
N THR A 51 -5.84 -4.75 3.12
CA THR A 51 -5.89 -6.12 2.59
C THR A 51 -7.23 -6.38 1.92
N ASP A 52 -7.23 -7.11 0.81
CA ASP A 52 -8.47 -7.61 0.21
C ASP A 52 -9.09 -8.71 1.11
N ALA A 53 -10.40 -8.75 1.17
CA ALA A 53 -11.10 -9.74 1.99
C ALA A 53 -11.05 -11.17 1.42
N SER A 54 -10.67 -11.32 0.16
CA SER A 54 -10.59 -12.60 -0.54
C SER A 54 -9.59 -12.51 -1.68
N ALA A 55 -9.08 -13.66 -2.10
CA ALA A 55 -8.20 -13.77 -3.25
C ALA A 55 -8.94 -13.37 -4.54
N THR A 56 -8.32 -12.50 -5.33
CA THR A 56 -8.83 -12.06 -6.63
C THR A 56 -7.74 -12.18 -7.69
N ALA A 57 -8.15 -12.42 -8.94
CA ALA A 57 -7.22 -12.56 -10.06
C ALA A 57 -6.86 -11.18 -10.63
N ARG A 58 -5.56 -10.93 -10.85
CA ARG A 58 -5.01 -9.78 -11.54
C ARG A 58 -4.04 -10.23 -12.62
N VAL A 59 -3.92 -9.45 -13.69
CA VAL A 59 -3.04 -9.79 -14.81
C VAL A 59 -1.84 -8.85 -14.86
N PHE A 60 -0.67 -9.42 -15.17
CA PHE A 60 0.60 -8.73 -15.12
C PHE A 60 1.40 -8.98 -16.39
N ARG A 61 2.25 -8.00 -16.73
CA ARG A 61 3.19 -8.10 -17.83
C ARG A 61 4.60 -8.28 -17.27
N PRO A 62 5.25 -9.42 -17.49
CA PRO A 62 6.66 -9.58 -17.14
C PRO A 62 7.54 -8.59 -17.90
N ARG A 63 8.53 -8.02 -17.22
CA ARG A 63 9.55 -7.17 -17.84
C ARG A 63 10.74 -7.97 -18.32
N SER A 64 10.94 -9.17 -17.76
CA SER A 64 11.97 -10.13 -18.16
C SER A 64 11.43 -11.56 -18.02
N SER A 65 12.06 -12.50 -18.68
CA SER A 65 11.66 -13.91 -18.62
C SER A 65 11.86 -14.56 -17.26
N GLY A 66 12.65 -13.95 -16.37
CA GLY A 66 12.95 -14.49 -15.05
C GLY A 66 12.09 -13.90 -13.93
N VAL A 67 11.38 -12.78 -14.14
CA VAL A 67 10.66 -12.13 -13.04
C VAL A 67 9.42 -11.38 -13.51
N VAL A 68 8.35 -11.50 -12.75
CA VAL A 68 7.19 -10.62 -12.84
C VAL A 68 7.05 -9.84 -11.55
N VAL A 69 6.81 -8.53 -11.68
CA VAL A 69 6.48 -7.64 -10.57
C VAL A 69 4.97 -7.56 -10.49
N VAL A 70 4.44 -7.80 -9.31
CA VAL A 70 3.00 -7.82 -9.02
C VAL A 70 2.68 -6.80 -7.93
N ASP A 71 1.40 -6.59 -7.66
CA ASP A 71 0.98 -5.82 -6.50
C ASP A 71 1.34 -6.58 -5.20
N ASP A 72 1.37 -5.85 -4.09
CA ASP A 72 1.64 -6.45 -2.78
C ASP A 72 0.60 -7.51 -2.44
N PHE A 73 1.03 -8.68 -1.97
CA PHE A 73 0.17 -9.71 -1.39
C PHE A 73 0.87 -10.37 -0.20
N HIS A 74 0.10 -10.68 0.85
CA HIS A 74 0.68 -11.01 2.16
C HIS A 74 0.69 -12.50 2.49
N THR A 75 -0.03 -13.32 1.75
CA THR A 75 -0.17 -14.76 2.04
C THR A 75 -0.06 -15.61 0.79
N THR A 76 0.42 -16.84 0.95
CA THR A 76 0.41 -17.87 -0.10
C THR A 76 -0.86 -18.71 -0.09
N THR A 77 -1.75 -18.49 0.87
CA THR A 77 -3.05 -19.17 0.90
C THR A 77 -3.89 -18.70 -0.28
N GLY A 78 -4.36 -19.62 -1.08
CA GLY A 78 -5.13 -19.30 -2.29
C GLY A 78 -4.32 -18.66 -3.42
N LEU A 79 -2.98 -18.61 -3.31
CA LEU A 79 -2.13 -18.12 -4.38
C LEU A 79 -2.17 -19.08 -5.57
N VAL A 80 -2.51 -18.55 -6.74
CA VAL A 80 -2.40 -19.25 -8.03
C VAL A 80 -1.64 -18.37 -9.00
N VAL A 81 -0.62 -18.93 -9.63
CA VAL A 81 0.13 -18.30 -10.71
C VAL A 81 -0.17 -19.06 -12.00
N ALA A 82 -0.68 -18.38 -13.00
CA ALA A 82 -1.00 -18.98 -14.30
C ALA A 82 -0.43 -18.13 -15.44
N THR A 83 -0.09 -18.76 -16.54
CA THR A 83 0.48 -18.10 -17.72
C THR A 83 -0.30 -18.43 -18.98
N ASP A 84 -0.37 -17.41 -19.85
CA ASP A 84 -0.81 -17.50 -21.24
C ASP A 84 0.43 -17.76 -22.11
N GLU A 85 0.54 -18.99 -22.64
CA GLU A 85 1.73 -19.41 -23.38
C GLU A 85 1.63 -19.11 -24.90
N ASP A 86 0.43 -19.06 -25.46
CA ASP A 86 0.23 -18.82 -26.91
C ASP A 86 -0.18 -17.38 -27.23
N GLY A 87 -0.63 -16.59 -26.25
CA GLY A 87 -0.94 -15.17 -26.40
C GLY A 87 -2.37 -14.89 -26.82
N ASP A 88 -3.27 -15.82 -26.60
CA ASP A 88 -4.69 -15.69 -26.93
C ASP A 88 -5.49 -14.93 -25.84
N GLY A 89 -4.93 -14.80 -24.62
CA GLY A 89 -5.53 -14.11 -23.48
C GLY A 89 -6.17 -15.08 -22.47
N VAL A 90 -6.00 -16.38 -22.69
CA VAL A 90 -6.38 -17.43 -21.74
C VAL A 90 -5.15 -17.83 -20.92
N TYR A 91 -5.30 -18.06 -19.63
CA TYR A 91 -4.20 -18.39 -18.73
C TYR A 91 -4.33 -19.88 -18.34
N GLU A 92 -4.01 -20.75 -19.30
CA GLU A 92 -4.24 -22.19 -19.23
C GLU A 92 -3.18 -22.95 -18.42
N THR A 93 -1.97 -22.39 -18.30
CA THR A 93 -0.85 -23.09 -17.66
C THR A 93 -0.65 -22.61 -16.24
N THR A 94 -1.07 -23.42 -15.27
CA THR A 94 -0.82 -23.17 -13.85
C THR A 94 0.60 -23.60 -13.47
N TRP A 95 1.27 -22.77 -12.67
CA TRP A 95 2.60 -23.03 -12.14
C TRP A 95 2.52 -23.68 -10.76
N ASP A 96 3.36 -24.70 -10.55
CA ASP A 96 3.55 -25.29 -9.22
C ASP A 96 4.39 -24.37 -8.34
N ALA A 97 4.26 -24.50 -7.01
CA ALA A 97 5.05 -23.71 -6.05
C ALA A 97 6.57 -23.94 -6.19
N ALA A 98 6.99 -25.03 -6.82
CA ALA A 98 8.40 -25.33 -7.10
C ALA A 98 8.93 -24.60 -8.35
N ASP A 99 8.04 -24.06 -9.20
CA ASP A 99 8.41 -23.37 -10.44
C ASP A 99 8.79 -21.89 -10.21
N TYR A 100 8.50 -21.34 -9.02
CA TYR A 100 8.76 -19.95 -8.71
C TYR A 100 9.20 -19.72 -7.27
N GLN A 101 9.83 -18.58 -7.04
CA GLN A 101 10.21 -18.07 -5.73
C GLN A 101 9.55 -16.71 -5.50
N LEU A 102 9.07 -16.49 -4.29
CA LEU A 102 8.47 -15.21 -3.90
C LEU A 102 9.51 -14.30 -3.25
N GLU A 103 9.45 -13.02 -3.59
CA GLU A 103 10.31 -11.99 -2.99
C GLU A 103 9.48 -10.80 -2.48
N PRO A 104 9.91 -10.18 -1.34
CA PRO A 104 11.16 -10.42 -0.59
C PRO A 104 11.14 -11.79 0.07
N LEU A 105 12.33 -12.45 0.11
CA LEU A 105 12.47 -13.77 0.71
C LEU A 105 11.95 -13.76 2.16
N ASN A 106 11.10 -14.73 2.48
CA ASN A 106 10.48 -14.89 3.80
C ASN A 106 9.68 -13.65 4.29
N GLY A 107 9.32 -12.73 3.39
CA GLY A 107 8.66 -11.48 3.78
C GLY A 107 9.53 -10.59 4.67
N ILE A 108 10.87 -10.59 4.45
CA ILE A 108 11.82 -9.83 5.26
C ILE A 108 12.47 -8.74 4.40
N VAL A 109 12.38 -7.48 4.85
CA VAL A 109 13.07 -6.33 4.25
C VAL A 109 13.83 -5.59 5.35
N SER A 110 15.14 -5.35 5.14
CA SER A 110 16.01 -4.67 6.12
C SER A 110 15.94 -5.26 7.53
N GLY A 111 15.80 -6.59 7.63
CA GLY A 111 15.72 -7.32 8.90
C GLY A 111 14.33 -7.28 9.58
N GLN A 112 13.34 -6.63 8.97
CA GLN A 112 11.98 -6.57 9.47
C GLN A 112 11.09 -7.59 8.72
N SER A 113 10.36 -8.41 9.46
CA SER A 113 9.38 -9.36 8.93
C SER A 113 8.02 -8.70 8.68
N GLY A 114 7.13 -9.41 7.98
CA GLY A 114 5.76 -8.96 7.72
C GLY A 114 5.62 -8.09 6.47
N TRP A 115 6.65 -8.05 5.61
CA TRP A 115 6.55 -7.41 4.31
C TRP A 115 5.81 -8.30 3.32
N PRO A 116 4.91 -7.74 2.51
CA PRO A 116 4.20 -8.49 1.48
C PRO A 116 5.16 -8.89 0.35
N PHE A 117 4.81 -9.96 -0.34
CA PHE A 117 5.45 -10.35 -1.57
C PHE A 117 5.01 -9.44 -2.72
N ARG A 118 5.92 -9.16 -3.63
CA ARG A 118 5.63 -8.33 -4.81
C ARG A 118 6.41 -8.73 -6.05
N ARG A 119 7.23 -9.75 -5.96
CA ARG A 119 7.96 -10.30 -7.11
C ARG A 119 7.84 -11.80 -7.10
N ILE A 120 7.57 -12.34 -8.27
CA ILE A 120 7.53 -13.77 -8.52
C ILE A 120 8.68 -14.05 -9.48
N VAL A 121 9.66 -14.81 -9.03
CA VAL A 121 10.88 -15.13 -9.76
C VAL A 121 10.75 -16.56 -10.29
N ALA A 122 10.89 -16.74 -11.58
CA ALA A 122 10.88 -18.06 -12.20
C ALA A 122 12.09 -18.88 -11.75
N VAL A 123 11.87 -20.14 -11.40
CA VAL A 123 12.91 -21.10 -10.98
C VAL A 123 12.98 -22.22 -11.99
N GLY A 124 14.19 -22.69 -12.27
CA GLY A 124 14.40 -23.76 -13.23
C GLY A 124 14.39 -23.29 -14.69
N SER A 125 13.78 -24.07 -15.58
CA SER A 125 13.84 -23.85 -17.03
C SER A 125 12.57 -23.20 -17.61
N ARG A 126 11.57 -22.87 -16.78
CA ARG A 126 10.31 -22.28 -17.25
C ARG A 126 10.39 -20.76 -17.20
N PRO A 127 10.50 -20.06 -18.34
CA PRO A 127 10.53 -18.59 -18.37
C PRO A 127 9.12 -18.02 -18.43
N PHE A 128 8.94 -16.80 -17.92
CA PHE A 128 7.78 -15.99 -18.24
C PHE A 128 7.85 -15.51 -19.70
N ARG A 129 6.73 -15.53 -20.38
CA ARG A 129 6.64 -14.94 -21.73
C ARG A 129 6.60 -13.41 -21.62
N CYS A 130 7.58 -12.76 -22.25
CA CYS A 130 7.66 -11.30 -22.32
C CYS A 130 7.08 -10.82 -23.65
N ASP A 131 5.82 -10.40 -23.62
CA ASP A 131 5.10 -9.94 -24.80
C ASP A 131 4.52 -8.54 -24.57
N ARG A 132 3.90 -7.97 -25.61
CA ARG A 132 3.15 -6.71 -25.48
C ARG A 132 1.88 -6.86 -24.64
N ARG A 133 1.32 -8.06 -24.56
CA ARG A 133 0.16 -8.39 -23.75
C ARG A 133 0.58 -8.88 -22.36
N PRO A 134 -0.25 -8.71 -21.34
CA PRO A 134 -0.07 -9.42 -20.07
C PRO A 134 -0.09 -10.92 -20.33
N SER A 135 0.89 -11.63 -19.81
CA SER A 135 1.04 -13.09 -20.00
C SER A 135 1.01 -13.86 -18.66
N VAL A 136 0.85 -13.17 -17.54
CA VAL A 136 0.78 -13.78 -16.22
C VAL A 136 -0.48 -13.33 -15.51
N GLN A 137 -1.25 -14.28 -15.01
CA GLN A 137 -2.37 -14.05 -14.10
C GLN A 137 -1.97 -14.57 -12.72
N VAL A 138 -2.20 -13.75 -11.71
CA VAL A 138 -1.96 -14.11 -10.32
C VAL A 138 -3.25 -13.91 -9.54
N THR A 139 -3.71 -14.97 -8.89
CA THR A 139 -4.80 -14.92 -7.92
C THR A 139 -4.18 -14.91 -6.53
N ALA A 140 -4.44 -13.87 -5.75
CA ALA A 140 -3.87 -13.70 -4.42
C ALA A 140 -4.78 -12.83 -3.53
N GLU A 141 -4.57 -12.89 -2.23
CA GLU A 141 -5.10 -11.90 -1.29
C GLU A 141 -4.15 -10.68 -1.29
N TRP A 142 -4.59 -9.62 -2.00
CA TRP A 142 -3.76 -8.45 -2.24
C TRP A 142 -3.69 -7.54 -1.01
N GLY A 143 -2.56 -6.86 -0.89
CA GLY A 143 -2.29 -5.89 0.17
C GLY A 143 -1.42 -6.46 1.30
N TRP A 144 -1.46 -5.78 2.44
CA TRP A 144 -0.70 -6.09 3.64
C TRP A 144 -1.57 -6.84 4.65
N ALA A 145 -1.00 -7.75 5.41
CA ALA A 145 -1.73 -8.47 6.47
C ALA A 145 -2.38 -7.53 7.49
N ALA A 146 -1.72 -6.40 7.77
CA ALA A 146 -2.23 -5.31 8.59
C ALA A 146 -1.53 -4.02 8.22
N VAL A 147 -2.17 -2.87 8.45
CA VAL A 147 -1.54 -1.56 8.27
C VAL A 147 -0.34 -1.44 9.22
N PRO A 148 0.89 -1.22 8.72
CA PRO A 148 2.07 -1.08 9.57
C PRO A 148 1.92 0.07 10.58
N ALA A 149 2.40 -0.13 11.81
CA ALA A 149 2.29 0.90 12.85
C ALA A 149 2.89 2.26 12.45
N PRO A 150 4.05 2.35 11.75
CA PRO A 150 4.55 3.64 11.27
C PRO A 150 3.63 4.31 10.24
N VAL A 151 2.93 3.54 9.40
CA VAL A 151 1.97 4.08 8.43
C VAL A 151 0.73 4.60 9.14
N LYS A 152 0.19 3.84 10.11
CA LYS A 152 -0.90 4.30 10.97
C LYS A 152 -0.54 5.57 11.73
N GLU A 153 0.68 5.63 12.28
CA GLU A 153 1.17 6.81 13.00
C GLU A 153 1.29 8.03 12.08
N ALA A 154 1.84 7.87 10.88
CA ALA A 154 1.93 8.94 9.89
C ALA A 154 0.53 9.45 9.48
N CYS A 155 -0.44 8.54 9.31
CA CYS A 155 -1.82 8.89 9.04
C CYS A 155 -2.42 9.75 10.17
N LEU A 156 -2.24 9.34 11.42
CA LEU A 156 -2.75 10.07 12.57
C LEU A 156 -2.10 11.45 12.74
N ILE A 157 -0.79 11.57 12.51
CA ILE A 157 -0.10 12.88 12.54
C ILE A 157 -0.69 13.83 11.50
N SER A 158 -0.77 13.37 10.25
CA SER A 158 -1.23 14.20 9.14
C SER A 158 -2.73 14.53 9.23
N ALA A 159 -3.55 13.56 9.68
CA ALA A 159 -4.98 13.80 9.88
C ALA A 159 -5.25 14.79 11.03
N ALA A 160 -4.46 14.75 12.10
CA ALA A 160 -4.54 15.72 13.19
C ALA A 160 -4.20 17.14 12.70
N GLU A 161 -3.20 17.29 11.85
CA GLU A 161 -2.87 18.58 11.24
C GLU A 161 -3.98 19.08 10.30
N MET A 162 -4.49 18.20 9.44
CA MET A 162 -5.58 18.52 8.52
C MET A 162 -6.84 18.96 9.28
N PHE A 163 -7.22 18.25 10.33
CA PHE A 163 -8.37 18.58 11.16
C PHE A 163 -8.24 19.97 11.80
N LYS A 164 -7.07 20.27 12.39
CA LYS A 164 -6.81 21.60 12.99
C LYS A 164 -6.79 22.74 11.97
N LEU A 165 -6.32 22.48 10.75
CA LEU A 165 -6.35 23.47 9.66
C LEU A 165 -7.76 23.84 9.23
N GLY A 166 -8.72 22.92 9.32
CA GLY A 166 -10.13 23.19 9.03
C GLY A 166 -10.76 24.24 9.94
N ASP A 167 -10.21 24.44 11.13
CA ASP A 167 -10.67 25.44 12.09
C ASP A 167 -9.92 26.79 11.97
N ALA A 168 -8.86 26.85 11.15
CA ALA A 168 -8.10 28.08 10.92
C ALA A 168 -8.73 28.93 9.80
N PRO A 169 -9.07 30.22 10.05
CA PRO A 169 -9.60 31.07 9.02
C PRO A 169 -8.62 31.17 7.85
N PHE A 170 -9.11 30.89 6.63
CA PHE A 170 -8.36 31.00 5.37
C PHE A 170 -7.11 30.12 5.20
N GLY A 171 -6.99 29.00 5.95
CA GLY A 171 -5.85 28.08 5.77
C GLY A 171 -4.49 28.66 6.15
N VAL A 172 -4.48 29.76 6.90
CA VAL A 172 -3.27 30.40 7.39
C VAL A 172 -3.19 30.17 8.90
N ALA A 173 -2.44 29.17 9.31
CA ALA A 173 -1.96 29.10 10.67
C ALA A 173 -0.88 30.17 10.83
N GLY A 174 -1.32 31.41 11.01
CA GLY A 174 -0.43 32.54 11.27
C GLY A 174 -0.05 32.55 12.74
N PHE A 175 1.12 32.06 13.07
CA PHE A 175 1.78 32.47 14.30
C PHE A 175 2.66 33.67 13.96
N GLY A 176 2.21 34.89 14.35
CA GLY A 176 3.05 36.07 14.48
C GLY A 176 4.11 36.25 13.39
N GLU A 177 5.22 36.78 13.67
CA GLU A 177 6.30 37.25 12.78
C GLU A 177 6.88 36.27 11.73
N PHE A 178 6.39 35.04 11.56
CA PHE A 178 7.00 34.02 10.70
C PHE A 178 6.37 33.79 9.33
N GLY A 179 5.40 34.59 8.91
CA GLY A 179 4.82 34.53 7.57
C GLY A 179 3.99 33.24 7.31
N PRO A 180 3.37 33.11 6.10
CA PRO A 180 2.51 31.98 5.77
C PRO A 180 3.34 30.69 5.65
N VAL A 181 3.14 29.75 6.56
CA VAL A 181 3.71 28.39 6.46
C VAL A 181 2.91 27.62 5.42
N ARG A 182 3.54 27.26 4.30
CA ARG A 182 2.97 26.34 3.33
C ARG A 182 2.78 24.99 4.02
N VAL A 183 1.56 24.45 3.99
CA VAL A 183 1.25 23.09 4.45
C VAL A 183 2.00 22.11 3.54
N ARG A 184 3.11 21.62 4.00
CA ARG A 184 3.81 20.46 3.43
C ARG A 184 3.50 19.27 4.34
N MET A 185 3.45 18.07 3.77
CA MET A 185 3.36 16.87 4.58
C MET A 185 4.42 16.93 5.69
N ASN A 186 4.00 16.66 6.93
CA ASN A 186 4.85 16.72 8.11
C ASN A 186 6.14 15.91 7.91
N SER A 187 7.30 16.50 8.22
CA SER A 187 8.60 15.84 8.05
C SER A 187 8.72 14.54 8.85
N ARG A 188 8.06 14.47 10.02
CA ARG A 188 8.00 13.24 10.82
C ARG A 188 7.18 12.17 10.12
N ALA A 189 6.01 12.51 9.59
CA ALA A 189 5.18 11.59 8.80
C ALA A 189 5.96 11.08 7.58
N GLN A 190 6.64 11.97 6.84
CA GLN A 190 7.49 11.57 5.72
C GLN A 190 8.60 10.61 6.12
N SER A 191 9.27 10.86 7.26
CA SER A 191 10.33 9.97 7.76
C SER A 191 9.79 8.58 8.12
N LEU A 192 8.57 8.49 8.66
CA LEU A 192 7.91 7.22 8.96
C LEU A 192 7.53 6.45 7.70
N LEU A 193 7.14 7.16 6.64
CA LEU A 193 6.69 6.57 5.38
C LEU A 193 7.84 6.23 4.42
N ALA A 194 9.01 6.86 4.56
CA ALA A 194 10.13 6.70 3.66
C ALA A 194 10.53 5.24 3.39
N PRO A 195 10.59 4.34 4.39
CA PRO A 195 10.92 2.93 4.16
C PRO A 195 9.87 2.17 3.33
N TYR A 196 8.63 2.67 3.31
CA TYR A 196 7.48 2.02 2.67
C TYR A 196 7.26 2.46 1.22
N ARG A 197 7.99 3.47 0.72
CA ARG A 197 7.87 3.91 -0.66
C ARG A 197 8.35 2.84 -1.63
N LEU A 198 7.60 2.67 -2.71
CA LEU A 198 8.09 1.93 -3.86
C LEU A 198 9.16 2.79 -4.56
N HIS A 199 10.39 2.37 -4.48
CA HIS A 199 11.42 2.95 -5.33
C HIS A 199 11.20 2.38 -6.74
N PRO A 200 11.22 3.22 -7.80
CA PRO A 200 11.24 2.70 -9.15
C PRO A 200 12.41 1.72 -9.26
N VAL A 201 12.13 0.51 -9.70
CA VAL A 201 13.18 -0.47 -9.97
C VAL A 201 14.01 0.11 -11.09
N LEU A 202 15.19 0.63 -10.78
CA LEU A 202 16.19 0.96 -11.77
C LEU A 202 16.55 -0.35 -12.47
N VAL A 203 16.05 -0.50 -13.69
CA VAL A 203 16.45 -1.60 -14.58
C VAL A 203 17.89 -1.28 -14.99
N ALA A 204 18.83 -2.05 -14.44
CA ALA A 204 20.19 -2.07 -14.93
C ALA A 204 20.28 -2.90 -16.20
#